data_68bb8770c2e0d03dc65043abc961a6bd
#
_entry.id   68bb8770c2e0d03dc65043abc961a6bd
#
_cell.length_a   1.000
_cell.length_b   1.000
_cell.length_c   1.000
_cell.angle_alpha   90.00
_cell.angle_beta   90.00
_cell.angle_gamma   90.00
#
_symmetry.space_group_name_H-M   'P 1'
#
loop_
_entity.id
_entity.type
_entity.pdbx_description
1 polymer ?
#
loop_
_entity_poly.entity_id
_entity_poly.type
_entity_poly.pdbx_seq_one_letter_code
_entity_poly.pdbx_strand_id
1 'polypeptide(L)'
;MPDRFLLYIDILGFSEMTRNEPRKVARIYAILDSLNVHQHDAFKTIVFSDTVLVYNPKPALSDEDRSYYVWYLIEFAEDLHHRLTGQDIFFRAVLTSGNFSHYRLKHIECFFGDALISAYTAEKEIPSIGLFLDKSCEPYNKYFRTAPFDENCSFIYLNRSLESINEYAGGKYPFVNIDAADFAPLLPWQVRFLMDVYVNMRSHQSPAVRAKFLTAWDFYVLRYPDLIKTLIESNFTLAPIGGLQAWGPELDQLEKSIKHYKRIGAGTNMSRELTGIKLIQKLQKSRKK
;
A
#
# COMPACT_ATOMS: atom_id res chain seq x y z
N MET A 1 17.36 6.13 23.71
CA MET A 1 16.02 6.27 23.08
C MET A 1 15.36 4.90 23.07
N PRO A 2 14.04 4.78 23.14
CA PRO A 2 13.38 3.49 23.10
C PRO A 2 13.42 2.88 21.70
N ASP A 3 13.60 1.56 21.62
CA ASP A 3 13.46 0.82 20.37
C ASP A 3 12.01 0.74 19.95
N ARG A 4 11.75 0.99 18.69
CA ARG A 4 10.43 0.99 18.06
C ARG A 4 10.47 0.20 16.75
N PHE A 5 9.33 -0.36 16.40
CA PHE A 5 9.05 -0.77 15.03
C PHE A 5 8.45 0.41 14.28
N LEU A 6 9.02 0.73 13.13
CA LEU A 6 8.64 1.87 12.32
C LEU A 6 8.35 1.42 10.89
N LEU A 7 7.11 1.62 10.46
CA LEU A 7 6.72 1.52 9.07
C LEU A 7 6.80 2.91 8.43
N TYR A 8 7.69 3.05 7.47
CA TYR A 8 7.88 4.23 6.64
C TYR A 8 7.26 3.98 5.28
N ILE A 9 6.35 4.83 4.85
CA ILE A 9 5.66 4.73 3.55
C ILE A 9 5.89 6.01 2.77
N ASP A 10 6.25 5.88 1.48
CA ASP A 10 6.36 6.94 0.49
C ASP A 10 5.34 6.72 -0.63
N ILE A 11 4.51 7.72 -0.90
CA ILE A 11 3.51 7.66 -1.97
C ILE A 11 4.13 8.03 -3.31
N LEU A 12 4.15 7.08 -4.24
CA LEU A 12 4.80 7.24 -5.53
C LEU A 12 4.12 8.34 -6.38
N GLY A 13 4.94 9.26 -6.92
CA GLY A 13 4.46 10.31 -7.84
C GLY A 13 3.68 11.44 -7.17
N PHE A 14 3.75 11.59 -5.86
CA PHE A 14 3.00 12.57 -5.09
C PHE A 14 3.24 14.02 -5.55
N SER A 15 4.46 14.39 -5.88
CA SER A 15 4.79 15.74 -6.37
C SER A 15 4.06 16.08 -7.67
N GLU A 16 3.93 15.11 -8.59
CA GLU A 16 3.18 15.28 -9.83
C GLU A 16 1.68 15.36 -9.55
N MET A 17 1.15 14.47 -8.69
CA MET A 17 -0.25 14.53 -8.26
C MET A 17 -0.59 15.86 -7.60
N THR A 18 0.31 16.40 -6.77
CA THR A 18 0.10 17.70 -6.13
C THR A 18 -0.06 18.83 -7.14
N ARG A 19 0.71 18.82 -8.23
CA ARG A 19 0.66 19.85 -9.27
C ARG A 19 -0.53 19.69 -10.20
N ASN A 20 -0.82 18.46 -10.62
CA ASN A 20 -1.72 18.17 -11.72
C ASN A 20 -3.07 17.58 -11.27
N GLU A 21 -3.10 16.87 -10.15
CA GLU A 21 -4.26 16.11 -9.67
C GLU A 21 -4.54 16.32 -8.17
N PRO A 22 -4.71 17.55 -7.66
CA PRO A 22 -4.86 17.82 -6.22
C PRO A 22 -6.03 17.09 -5.57
N ARG A 23 -7.06 16.69 -6.36
CA ARG A 23 -8.15 15.83 -5.86
C ARG A 23 -7.68 14.40 -5.56
N LYS A 24 -6.66 13.92 -6.25
CA LYS A 24 -6.06 12.59 -6.00
C LYS A 24 -5.28 12.62 -4.68
N VAL A 25 -4.56 13.71 -4.40
CA VAL A 25 -3.90 13.95 -3.10
C VAL A 25 -4.92 13.99 -1.96
N ALA A 26 -6.02 14.74 -2.11
CA ALA A 26 -7.09 14.77 -1.11
C ALA A 26 -7.69 13.38 -0.85
N ARG A 27 -7.79 12.54 -1.89
CA ARG A 27 -8.24 11.15 -1.78
C ARG A 27 -7.27 10.30 -0.98
N ILE A 28 -5.95 10.45 -1.21
CA ILE A 28 -4.92 9.74 -0.44
C ILE A 28 -5.09 10.02 1.05
N TYR A 29 -5.19 11.29 1.43
CA TYR A 29 -5.37 11.64 2.84
C TYR A 29 -6.69 11.13 3.42
N ALA A 30 -7.79 11.14 2.66
CA ALA A 30 -9.06 10.61 3.11
C ALA A 30 -9.03 9.06 3.27
N ILE A 31 -8.28 8.36 2.43
CA ILE A 31 -8.05 6.92 2.57
C ILE A 31 -7.21 6.66 3.83
N LEU A 32 -6.11 7.39 4.00
CA LEU A 32 -5.25 7.27 5.19
C LEU A 32 -6.03 7.52 6.48
N ASP A 33 -6.86 8.56 6.54
CA ASP A 33 -7.71 8.90 7.69
C ASP A 33 -8.76 7.83 8.00
N SER A 34 -9.16 7.03 7.01
CA SER A 34 -10.16 5.97 7.15
C SER A 34 -9.59 4.60 7.54
N LEU A 35 -8.26 4.46 7.68
CA LEU A 35 -7.61 3.19 8.00
C LEU A 35 -7.86 2.76 9.45
N ASN A 36 -7.96 1.45 9.65
CA ASN A 36 -8.29 0.86 10.95
C ASN A 36 -7.24 1.11 12.03
N VAL A 37 -5.99 1.41 11.64
CA VAL A 37 -4.90 1.69 12.60
C VAL A 37 -5.23 2.83 13.57
N HIS A 38 -6.02 3.81 13.13
CA HIS A 38 -6.41 4.95 13.98
C HIS A 38 -7.33 4.57 15.14
N GLN A 39 -7.92 3.38 15.09
CA GLN A 39 -8.75 2.83 16.15
C GLN A 39 -7.94 2.00 17.16
N HIS A 40 -6.61 1.88 16.96
CA HIS A 40 -5.75 1.01 17.75
C HIS A 40 -4.72 1.81 18.56
N ASP A 41 -4.90 1.87 19.89
CA ASP A 41 -4.04 2.63 20.82
C ASP A 41 -2.56 2.16 20.86
N ALA A 42 -2.26 0.97 20.30
CA ALA A 42 -0.90 0.44 20.26
C ALA A 42 -0.03 1.10 19.18
N PHE A 43 -0.61 1.95 18.31
CA PHE A 43 0.11 2.58 17.21
C PHE A 43 -0.17 4.07 17.12
N LYS A 44 0.79 4.80 16.55
CA LYS A 44 0.64 6.20 16.18
C LYS A 44 1.02 6.40 14.74
N THR A 45 0.30 7.30 14.08
CA THR A 45 0.54 7.68 12.68
C THR A 45 0.95 9.15 12.61
N ILE A 46 1.98 9.43 11.82
CA ILE A 46 2.42 10.77 11.45
C ILE A 46 2.33 10.85 9.93
N VAL A 47 1.69 11.89 9.41
CA VAL A 47 1.58 12.11 7.95
C VAL A 47 2.23 13.45 7.63
N PHE A 48 3.20 13.42 6.73
CA PHE A 48 3.88 14.61 6.25
C PHE A 48 4.10 14.52 4.74
N SER A 49 3.35 15.32 3.97
CA SER A 49 3.39 15.29 2.49
C SER A 49 3.07 13.88 1.94
N ASP A 50 3.99 13.27 1.23
CA ASP A 50 3.95 11.90 0.68
C ASP A 50 4.35 10.82 1.68
N THR A 51 4.92 11.23 2.81
CA THR A 51 5.44 10.31 3.82
C THR A 51 4.41 10.01 4.90
N VAL A 52 4.23 8.72 5.18
CA VAL A 52 3.42 8.22 6.30
C VAL A 52 4.31 7.36 7.19
N LEU A 53 4.36 7.71 8.47
CA LEU A 53 5.06 6.94 9.49
C LEU A 53 4.04 6.30 10.42
N VAL A 54 4.15 4.99 10.65
CA VAL A 54 3.36 4.27 11.66
C VAL A 54 4.30 3.55 12.59
N TYR A 55 4.11 3.70 13.89
CA TYR A 55 5.01 3.11 14.88
C TYR A 55 4.30 2.79 16.19
N ASN A 56 4.88 1.88 16.99
CA ASN A 56 4.42 1.55 18.34
C ASN A 56 4.90 2.59 19.36
N PRO A 57 4.02 3.33 20.08
CA PRO A 57 4.42 4.31 21.11
C PRO A 57 4.99 3.67 22.38
N LYS A 58 4.70 2.40 22.65
CA LYS A 58 5.25 1.63 23.77
C LYS A 58 6.32 0.68 23.27
N PRO A 59 7.45 0.48 24.00
CA PRO A 59 8.46 -0.50 23.62
C PRO A 59 7.87 -1.92 23.66
N ALA A 60 8.42 -2.83 22.84
CA ALA A 60 8.16 -4.26 22.95
C ALA A 60 8.89 -4.81 24.19
N LEU A 61 8.20 -5.57 25.02
CA LEU A 61 8.75 -6.18 26.24
C LEU A 61 9.12 -7.66 26.02
N SER A 62 8.56 -8.30 25.01
CA SER A 62 8.76 -9.71 24.67
C SER A 62 8.86 -9.92 23.15
N ASP A 63 9.21 -11.12 22.71
CA ASP A 63 9.23 -11.51 21.29
C ASP A 63 7.81 -11.64 20.74
N GLU A 64 6.82 -11.95 21.57
CA GLU A 64 5.41 -11.90 21.22
C GLU A 64 4.97 -10.49 20.89
N ASP A 65 5.34 -9.48 21.70
CA ASP A 65 5.05 -8.07 21.41
C ASP A 65 5.71 -7.64 20.09
N ARG A 66 6.97 -8.05 19.85
CA ARG A 66 7.69 -7.75 18.61
C ARG A 66 6.98 -8.35 17.40
N SER A 67 6.61 -9.63 17.50
CA SER A 67 5.87 -10.33 16.44
C SER A 67 4.51 -9.69 16.19
N TYR A 68 3.82 -9.24 17.25
CA TYR A 68 2.55 -8.54 17.16
C TYR A 68 2.70 -7.19 16.45
N TYR A 69 3.72 -6.38 16.79
CA TYR A 69 3.96 -5.09 16.14
C TYR A 69 4.33 -5.26 14.67
N VAL A 70 5.20 -6.20 14.33
CA VAL A 70 5.56 -6.49 12.94
C VAL A 70 4.34 -6.94 12.15
N TRP A 71 3.56 -7.89 12.68
CA TRP A 71 2.34 -8.37 12.04
C TRP A 71 1.36 -7.22 11.76
N TYR A 72 1.08 -6.39 12.77
CA TYR A 72 0.09 -5.33 12.64
C TYR A 72 0.53 -4.20 11.68
N LEU A 73 1.81 -3.85 11.66
CA LEU A 73 2.34 -2.86 10.73
C LEU A 73 2.30 -3.35 9.28
N ILE A 74 2.46 -4.65 9.06
CA ILE A 74 2.27 -5.25 7.73
C ILE A 74 0.78 -5.27 7.35
N GLU A 75 -0.12 -5.63 8.26
CA GLU A 75 -1.58 -5.56 8.07
C GLU A 75 -2.04 -4.13 7.74
N PHE A 76 -1.45 -3.12 8.36
CA PHE A 76 -1.71 -1.73 7.99
C PHE A 76 -1.33 -1.43 6.54
N ALA A 77 -0.14 -1.87 6.11
CA ALA A 77 0.29 -1.70 4.73
C ALA A 77 -0.60 -2.50 3.76
N GLU A 78 -1.09 -3.68 4.15
CA GLU A 78 -2.02 -4.50 3.37
C GLU A 78 -3.40 -3.81 3.24
N ASP A 79 -3.96 -3.24 4.32
CA ASP A 79 -5.22 -2.48 4.28
C ASP A 79 -5.09 -1.24 3.37
N LEU A 80 -3.99 -0.50 3.50
CA LEU A 80 -3.69 0.62 2.61
C LEU A 80 -3.58 0.15 1.14
N HIS A 81 -2.82 -0.90 0.87
CA HIS A 81 -2.66 -1.51 -0.44
C HIS A 81 -4.02 -1.88 -1.06
N HIS A 82 -4.87 -2.55 -0.29
CA HIS A 82 -6.21 -2.95 -0.73
C HIS A 82 -7.07 -1.73 -1.13
N ARG A 83 -7.08 -0.66 -0.31
CA ARG A 83 -7.87 0.56 -0.60
C ARG A 83 -7.33 1.37 -1.76
N LEU A 84 -6.02 1.33 -2.02
CA LEU A 84 -5.38 2.00 -3.15
C LEU A 84 -5.52 1.24 -4.48
N THR A 85 -5.87 -0.05 -4.45
CA THR A 85 -6.07 -0.86 -5.66
C THR A 85 -7.11 -0.25 -6.59
N GLY A 86 -6.77 -0.06 -7.86
CA GLY A 86 -7.62 0.58 -8.87
C GLY A 86 -7.76 2.10 -8.75
N GLN A 87 -7.00 2.75 -7.84
CA GLN A 87 -6.96 4.20 -7.71
C GLN A 87 -5.83 4.86 -8.52
N ASP A 88 -4.97 4.05 -9.13
CA ASP A 88 -3.74 4.50 -9.78
C ASP A 88 -2.85 5.30 -8.78
N ILE A 89 -2.72 4.75 -7.58
CA ILE A 89 -1.91 5.25 -6.49
C ILE A 89 -1.14 4.05 -5.93
N PHE A 90 0.17 4.20 -5.86
CA PHE A 90 1.08 3.16 -5.39
C PHE A 90 1.99 3.74 -4.32
N PHE A 91 2.57 2.86 -3.52
CA PHE A 91 3.53 3.26 -2.50
C PHE A 91 4.74 2.33 -2.49
N ARG A 92 5.80 2.81 -1.90
CA ARG A 92 6.92 2.03 -1.43
C ARG A 92 7.00 2.20 0.08
N ALA A 93 7.30 1.12 0.78
CA ALA A 93 7.36 1.14 2.23
C ALA A 93 8.52 0.28 2.75
N VAL A 94 9.06 0.69 3.90
CA VAL A 94 10.07 -0.06 4.63
C VAL A 94 9.62 -0.20 6.07
N LEU A 95 9.60 -1.44 6.57
CA LEU A 95 9.39 -1.76 7.98
C LEU A 95 10.73 -2.10 8.62
N THR A 96 11.15 -1.30 9.58
CA THR A 96 12.41 -1.46 10.30
C THR A 96 12.21 -1.36 11.81
N SER A 97 13.24 -1.67 12.58
CA SER A 97 13.27 -1.46 14.03
C SER A 97 14.52 -0.71 14.45
N GLY A 98 14.41 0.05 15.53
CA GLY A 98 15.52 0.80 16.10
C GLY A 98 15.06 1.96 16.97
N ASN A 99 16.02 2.76 17.41
CA ASN A 99 15.74 3.94 18.21
C ASN A 99 14.84 4.92 17.49
N PHE A 100 13.71 5.27 18.09
CA PHE A 100 12.82 6.31 17.58
C PHE A 100 12.14 7.07 18.72
N SER A 101 12.16 8.38 18.64
CA SER A 101 11.54 9.29 19.60
C SER A 101 10.54 10.20 18.92
N HIS A 102 9.35 10.31 19.51
CA HIS A 102 8.33 11.28 19.14
C HIS A 102 7.78 11.94 20.40
N TYR A 103 7.89 13.25 20.48
CA TYR A 103 7.36 14.05 21.58
C TYR A 103 6.93 15.43 21.11
N ARG A 104 6.08 16.05 21.89
CA ARG A 104 5.57 17.40 21.61
C ARG A 104 6.19 18.41 22.56
N LEU A 105 6.76 19.45 22.00
CA LEU A 105 7.07 20.70 22.70
C LEU A 105 5.86 21.63 22.69
N LYS A 106 5.98 22.81 23.28
CA LYS A 106 4.85 23.77 23.37
C LYS A 106 4.23 24.09 22.01
N HIS A 107 5.04 24.19 20.98
CA HIS A 107 4.62 24.69 19.66
C HIS A 107 4.96 23.77 18.47
N ILE A 108 5.81 22.74 18.69
CA ILE A 108 6.25 21.83 17.62
C ILE A 108 6.18 20.38 18.07
N GLU A 109 5.94 19.49 17.10
CA GLU A 109 6.15 18.07 17.26
C GLU A 109 7.56 17.70 16.76
N CYS A 110 8.26 16.87 17.54
CA CYS A 110 9.63 16.45 17.27
C CYS A 110 9.64 14.94 17.11
N PHE A 111 10.17 14.44 15.99
CA PHE A 111 10.38 13.02 15.75
C PHE A 111 11.75 12.80 15.10
N PHE A 112 12.52 11.85 15.60
CA PHE A 112 13.87 11.52 15.14
C PHE A 112 14.32 10.18 15.68
N GLY A 113 15.34 9.62 15.08
CA GLY A 113 16.00 8.39 15.55
C GLY A 113 16.57 7.56 14.41
N ASP A 114 17.35 6.54 14.77
CA ASP A 114 18.06 5.68 13.82
C ASP A 114 17.08 4.90 12.93
N ALA A 115 15.95 4.44 13.49
CA ALA A 115 14.92 3.76 12.70
C ALA A 115 14.39 4.64 11.55
N LEU A 116 14.19 5.94 11.79
CA LEU A 116 13.75 6.87 10.76
C LEU A 116 14.81 7.09 9.68
N ILE A 117 16.07 7.24 10.08
CA ILE A 117 17.20 7.42 9.16
C ILE A 117 17.37 6.17 8.29
N SER A 118 17.37 4.99 8.92
CA SER A 118 17.50 3.71 8.22
C SER A 118 16.36 3.47 7.22
N ALA A 119 15.10 3.68 7.64
CA ALA A 119 13.95 3.53 6.78
C ALA A 119 13.98 4.48 5.58
N TYR A 120 14.29 5.75 5.81
CA TYR A 120 14.40 6.77 4.76
C TYR A 120 15.53 6.47 3.77
N THR A 121 16.68 6.00 4.26
CA THR A 121 17.82 5.64 3.40
C THR A 121 17.47 4.41 2.55
N ALA A 122 16.99 3.33 3.17
CA ALA A 122 16.59 2.12 2.48
C ALA A 122 15.48 2.39 1.44
N GLU A 123 14.49 3.22 1.80
CA GLU A 123 13.42 3.60 0.87
C GLU A 123 13.99 4.20 -0.43
N LYS A 124 14.98 5.08 -0.35
CA LYS A 124 15.58 5.72 -1.53
C LYS A 124 16.36 4.76 -2.42
N GLU A 125 16.96 3.75 -1.83
CA GLU A 125 17.78 2.76 -2.54
C GLU A 125 16.95 1.66 -3.19
N ILE A 126 15.71 1.42 -2.75
CA ILE A 126 14.84 0.39 -3.28
C ILE A 126 14.17 0.87 -4.59
N PRO A 127 14.52 0.36 -5.78
CA PRO A 127 13.92 0.75 -7.06
C PRO A 127 12.63 -0.04 -7.34
N SER A 128 11.72 -0.12 -6.37
CA SER A 128 10.50 -0.92 -6.47
C SER A 128 9.31 -0.21 -5.84
N ILE A 129 8.12 -0.75 -6.04
CA ILE A 129 6.92 -0.48 -5.25
C ILE A 129 6.68 -1.65 -4.28
N GLY A 130 5.83 -1.45 -3.27
CA GLY A 130 5.46 -2.48 -2.30
C GLY A 130 6.08 -2.28 -0.93
N LEU A 131 6.06 -3.31 -0.10
CA LEU A 131 6.58 -3.30 1.26
C LEU A 131 7.85 -4.13 1.36
N PHE A 132 8.86 -3.58 2.01
CA PHE A 132 10.13 -4.21 2.29
C PHE A 132 10.34 -4.33 3.79
N LEU A 133 10.79 -5.50 4.22
CA LEU A 133 11.05 -5.83 5.61
C LEU A 133 12.55 -5.79 5.85
N ASP A 134 12.99 -4.89 6.70
CA ASP A 134 14.37 -4.83 7.16
C ASP A 134 14.75 -6.09 7.95
N LYS A 135 15.99 -6.51 7.85
CA LYS A 135 16.52 -7.71 8.51
C LYS A 135 16.31 -7.72 10.03
N SER A 136 16.26 -6.55 10.66
CA SER A 136 15.96 -6.40 12.09
C SER A 136 14.56 -6.86 12.46
N CYS A 137 13.62 -6.85 11.51
CA CYS A 137 12.23 -7.25 11.69
C CYS A 137 11.92 -8.67 11.23
N GLU A 138 12.77 -9.27 10.38
CA GLU A 138 12.55 -10.63 9.82
C GLU A 138 12.28 -11.72 10.87
N PRO A 139 13.01 -11.79 12.01
CA PRO A 139 12.79 -12.83 13.02
C PRO A 139 11.38 -12.80 13.62
N TYR A 140 10.69 -11.66 13.54
CA TYR A 140 9.37 -11.44 14.12
C TYR A 140 8.23 -11.57 13.10
N ASN A 141 8.55 -11.73 11.82
CA ASN A 141 7.55 -12.02 10.77
C ASN A 141 7.19 -13.50 10.75
N LYS A 142 6.02 -13.84 11.29
CA LYS A 142 5.55 -15.25 11.38
C LYS A 142 4.51 -15.62 10.31
N TYR A 143 3.89 -14.63 9.66
CA TYR A 143 2.67 -14.87 8.89
C TYR A 143 2.75 -14.48 7.42
N PHE A 144 3.65 -13.56 7.06
CA PHE A 144 3.73 -13.07 5.70
C PHE A 144 4.87 -13.73 4.93
N ARG A 145 4.59 -14.08 3.68
CA ARG A 145 5.62 -14.59 2.77
C ARG A 145 6.54 -13.46 2.34
N THR A 146 7.83 -13.78 2.28
CA THR A 146 8.87 -12.86 1.85
C THR A 146 9.71 -13.46 0.74
N ALA A 147 10.40 -12.61 -0.02
CA ALA A 147 11.47 -12.98 -0.92
C ALA A 147 12.67 -12.07 -0.66
N PRO A 148 13.91 -12.60 -0.64
CA PRO A 148 15.10 -11.77 -0.48
C PRO A 148 15.15 -10.70 -1.59
N PHE A 149 15.40 -9.44 -1.20
CA PHE A 149 15.67 -8.37 -2.16
C PHE A 149 17.18 -8.11 -2.23
N ASP A 150 17.80 -7.89 -1.10
CA ASP A 150 19.26 -7.73 -0.95
C ASP A 150 19.73 -8.32 0.39
N GLU A 151 20.94 -7.94 0.83
CA GLU A 151 21.51 -8.40 2.11
C GLU A 151 20.82 -7.81 3.34
N ASN A 152 20.08 -6.70 3.17
CA ASN A 152 19.51 -5.91 4.26
C ASN A 152 17.99 -6.01 4.35
N CYS A 153 17.30 -6.34 3.27
CA CYS A 153 15.83 -6.40 3.29
C CYS A 153 15.22 -7.45 2.35
N SER A 154 13.99 -7.81 2.67
CA SER A 154 13.16 -8.75 1.93
C SER A 154 11.86 -8.08 1.47
N PHE A 155 11.42 -8.39 0.26
CA PHE A 155 10.10 -8.01 -0.26
C PHE A 155 9.00 -8.80 0.44
N ILE A 156 7.88 -8.15 0.79
CA ILE A 156 6.70 -8.78 1.39
C ILE A 156 5.58 -8.90 0.36
N TYR A 157 5.01 -10.11 0.23
CA TYR A 157 3.82 -10.35 -0.59
C TYR A 157 2.56 -9.93 0.15
N LEU A 158 2.04 -8.72 -0.12
CA LEU A 158 0.80 -8.20 0.49
C LEU A 158 -0.47 -8.88 -0.05
N ASN A 159 -0.36 -9.60 -1.16
CA ASN A 159 -1.48 -10.29 -1.81
C ASN A 159 -1.58 -11.74 -1.31
N ARG A 160 -1.90 -11.95 -0.04
CA ARG A 160 -1.93 -13.27 0.62
C ARG A 160 -2.84 -14.30 -0.07
N SER A 161 -3.95 -13.87 -0.66
CA SER A 161 -4.85 -14.79 -1.35
C SER A 161 -4.24 -15.42 -2.60
N LEU A 162 -3.23 -14.80 -3.21
CA LEU A 162 -2.49 -15.43 -4.31
C LEU A 162 -1.69 -16.64 -3.84
N GLU A 163 -1.14 -16.60 -2.64
CA GLU A 163 -0.47 -17.76 -2.04
C GLU A 163 -1.46 -18.89 -1.84
N SER A 164 -2.61 -18.60 -1.22
CA SER A 164 -3.64 -19.59 -0.96
C SER A 164 -4.17 -20.22 -2.26
N ILE A 165 -4.48 -19.44 -3.29
CA ILE A 165 -4.96 -20.01 -4.54
C ILE A 165 -3.89 -20.84 -5.24
N ASN A 166 -2.63 -20.42 -5.19
CA ASN A 166 -1.52 -21.18 -5.78
C ASN A 166 -1.32 -22.52 -5.08
N GLU A 167 -1.42 -22.55 -3.76
CA GLU A 167 -1.38 -23.79 -2.95
C GLU A 167 -2.55 -24.72 -3.26
N TYR A 168 -3.79 -24.20 -3.28
CA TYR A 168 -4.99 -24.99 -3.58
C TYR A 168 -5.00 -25.50 -5.02
N ALA A 169 -4.59 -24.71 -5.98
CA ALA A 169 -4.53 -25.09 -7.39
C ALA A 169 -3.37 -26.08 -7.67
N GLY A 170 -2.36 -26.15 -6.80
CA GLY A 170 -1.13 -26.88 -7.05
C GLY A 170 -0.44 -26.46 -8.36
N GLY A 171 -0.52 -25.18 -8.71
CA GLY A 171 -0.01 -24.61 -9.95
C GLY A 171 -0.83 -24.98 -11.20
N LYS A 172 -2.01 -25.58 -11.05
CA LYS A 172 -2.88 -25.99 -12.18
C LYS A 172 -4.13 -25.11 -12.26
N TYR A 173 -4.40 -24.55 -13.41
CA TYR A 173 -5.57 -23.71 -13.66
C TYR A 173 -6.41 -24.26 -14.83
N PRO A 174 -7.76 -24.11 -14.83
CA PRO A 174 -8.55 -23.42 -13.82
C PRO A 174 -8.64 -24.18 -12.48
N PHE A 175 -8.81 -23.42 -11.40
CA PHE A 175 -9.01 -23.94 -10.06
C PHE A 175 -10.47 -24.39 -9.87
N VAL A 176 -10.70 -25.63 -9.42
CA VAL A 176 -12.02 -26.27 -9.53
C VAL A 176 -12.96 -26.02 -8.32
N ASN A 177 -12.40 -25.80 -7.12
CA ASN A 177 -13.16 -25.70 -5.86
C ASN A 177 -13.07 -24.32 -5.21
N ILE A 178 -13.19 -23.26 -5.99
CA ILE A 178 -13.00 -21.90 -5.50
C ILE A 178 -14.06 -21.48 -4.46
N ASP A 179 -15.29 -22.01 -4.57
CA ASP A 179 -16.38 -21.70 -3.64
C ASP A 179 -16.11 -22.10 -2.20
N ALA A 180 -15.17 -23.05 -1.98
CA ALA A 180 -14.77 -23.50 -0.66
C ALA A 180 -13.64 -22.64 -0.05
N ALA A 181 -13.16 -21.61 -0.76
CA ALA A 181 -12.00 -20.83 -0.35
C ALA A 181 -12.39 -19.47 0.21
N ASP A 182 -12.07 -19.23 1.47
CA ASP A 182 -12.32 -17.95 2.16
C ASP A 182 -11.64 -16.74 1.50
N PHE A 183 -10.62 -16.98 0.68
CA PHE A 183 -9.89 -15.93 -0.04
C PHE A 183 -10.56 -15.48 -1.35
N ALA A 184 -11.53 -16.22 -1.87
CA ALA A 184 -12.16 -15.93 -3.16
C ALA A 184 -12.69 -14.49 -3.28
N PRO A 185 -13.34 -13.90 -2.26
CA PRO A 185 -13.83 -12.53 -2.34
C PRO A 185 -12.75 -11.47 -2.61
N LEU A 186 -11.50 -11.71 -2.20
CA LEU A 186 -10.40 -10.75 -2.37
C LEU A 186 -9.64 -10.91 -3.70
N LEU A 187 -9.85 -12.00 -4.41
CA LEU A 187 -9.12 -12.31 -5.62
C LEU A 187 -9.25 -11.24 -6.73
N PRO A 188 -10.43 -10.64 -7.00
CA PRO A 188 -10.55 -9.56 -7.97
C PRO A 188 -9.64 -8.35 -7.68
N TRP A 189 -9.45 -7.98 -6.42
CA TRP A 189 -8.53 -6.89 -6.04
C TRP A 189 -7.08 -7.24 -6.35
N GLN A 190 -6.68 -8.46 -6.06
CA GLN A 190 -5.29 -8.90 -6.27
C GLN A 190 -4.98 -9.05 -7.76
N VAL A 191 -5.90 -9.58 -8.54
CA VAL A 191 -5.78 -9.64 -10.01
C VAL A 191 -5.77 -8.22 -10.60
N ARG A 192 -6.62 -7.32 -10.11
CA ARG A 192 -6.62 -5.92 -10.52
C ARG A 192 -5.29 -5.22 -10.21
N PHE A 193 -4.73 -5.44 -9.03
CA PHE A 193 -3.41 -4.90 -8.69
C PHE A 193 -2.32 -5.42 -9.63
N LEU A 194 -2.27 -6.73 -9.89
CA LEU A 194 -1.31 -7.32 -10.82
C LEU A 194 -1.46 -6.75 -12.24
N MET A 195 -2.69 -6.54 -12.70
CA MET A 195 -2.97 -5.88 -13.98
C MET A 195 -2.42 -4.44 -13.98
N ASP A 196 -2.67 -3.67 -12.92
CA ASP A 196 -2.20 -2.28 -12.81
C ASP A 196 -0.66 -2.23 -12.81
N VAL A 197 0.03 -3.16 -12.10
CA VAL A 197 1.49 -3.30 -12.14
C VAL A 197 1.98 -3.62 -13.54
N TYR A 198 1.37 -4.62 -14.20
CA TYR A 198 1.73 -5.06 -15.55
C TYR A 198 1.60 -3.93 -16.57
N VAL A 199 0.50 -3.18 -16.52
CA VAL A 199 0.28 -2.03 -17.41
C VAL A 199 1.31 -0.94 -17.18
N ASN A 200 1.56 -0.56 -15.93
CA ASN A 200 2.50 0.50 -15.59
C ASN A 200 3.95 0.14 -15.97
N MET A 201 4.40 -1.09 -15.73
CA MET A 201 5.76 -1.48 -16.13
C MET A 201 5.96 -1.42 -17.65
N ARG A 202 4.92 -1.59 -18.45
CA ARG A 202 4.99 -1.57 -19.92
C ARG A 202 4.79 -0.19 -20.54
N SER A 203 3.90 0.61 -19.98
CA SER A 203 3.35 1.79 -20.66
C SER A 203 3.52 3.11 -19.90
N HIS A 204 4.01 3.11 -18.65
CA HIS A 204 4.22 4.37 -17.93
C HIS A 204 5.23 5.26 -18.69
N GLN A 205 4.96 6.57 -18.76
CA GLN A 205 5.77 7.52 -19.56
C GLN A 205 7.23 7.60 -19.07
N SER A 206 7.44 7.61 -17.74
CA SER A 206 8.77 7.66 -17.14
C SER A 206 9.45 6.27 -17.12
N PRO A 207 10.63 6.09 -17.76
CA PRO A 207 11.40 4.85 -17.68
C PRO A 207 11.78 4.45 -16.24
N ALA A 208 12.12 5.44 -15.39
CA ALA A 208 12.47 5.19 -13.99
C ALA A 208 11.28 4.65 -13.19
N VAL A 209 10.06 5.10 -13.49
CA VAL A 209 8.84 4.55 -12.87
C VAL A 209 8.55 3.15 -13.40
N ARG A 210 8.69 2.92 -14.73
CA ARG A 210 8.56 1.55 -15.29
C ARG A 210 9.48 0.54 -14.60
N ALA A 211 10.73 0.92 -14.35
CA ALA A 211 11.69 0.05 -13.65
C ALA A 211 11.20 -0.35 -12.24
N LYS A 212 10.58 0.57 -11.50
CA LYS A 212 10.01 0.26 -10.16
C LYS A 212 8.90 -0.80 -10.25
N PHE A 213 8.03 -0.69 -11.24
CA PHE A 213 6.97 -1.67 -11.46
C PHE A 213 7.52 -3.01 -11.97
N LEU A 214 8.56 -2.99 -12.81
CA LEU A 214 9.23 -4.20 -13.29
C LEU A 214 9.86 -4.98 -12.13
N THR A 215 10.58 -4.30 -11.23
CA THR A 215 11.18 -4.94 -10.06
C THR A 215 10.12 -5.61 -9.18
N ALA A 216 8.99 -4.94 -8.92
CA ALA A 216 7.89 -5.55 -8.17
C ALA A 216 7.26 -6.73 -8.93
N TRP A 217 7.09 -6.60 -10.25
CA TRP A 217 6.54 -7.66 -11.11
C TRP A 217 7.38 -8.93 -11.07
N ASP A 218 8.71 -8.80 -11.08
CA ASP A 218 9.63 -9.94 -11.07
C ASP A 218 9.44 -10.80 -9.80
N PHE A 219 9.16 -10.21 -8.64
CA PHE A 219 8.82 -10.98 -7.44
C PHE A 219 7.59 -11.86 -7.65
N TYR A 220 6.52 -11.31 -8.25
CA TYR A 220 5.30 -12.07 -8.51
C TYR A 220 5.50 -13.16 -9.57
N VAL A 221 6.25 -12.88 -10.63
CA VAL A 221 6.57 -13.88 -11.69
C VAL A 221 7.39 -15.03 -11.11
N LEU A 222 8.39 -14.73 -10.29
CA LEU A 222 9.23 -15.76 -9.66
C LEU A 222 8.44 -16.63 -8.67
N ARG A 223 7.49 -16.04 -7.95
CA ARG A 223 6.70 -16.76 -6.95
C ARG A 223 5.53 -17.54 -7.54
N TYR A 224 4.83 -16.98 -8.52
CA TYR A 224 3.59 -17.51 -9.07
C TYR A 224 3.63 -17.63 -10.60
N PRO A 225 4.60 -18.37 -11.18
CA PRO A 225 4.85 -18.35 -12.63
C PRO A 225 3.62 -18.79 -13.45
N ASP A 226 2.96 -19.88 -13.05
CA ASP A 226 1.81 -20.42 -13.80
C ASP A 226 0.56 -19.54 -13.66
N LEU A 227 0.33 -18.98 -12.46
CA LEU A 227 -0.74 -18.00 -12.24
C LEU A 227 -0.53 -16.75 -13.10
N ILE A 228 0.65 -16.17 -13.05
CA ILE A 228 0.99 -14.97 -13.82
C ILE A 228 0.88 -15.22 -15.33
N LYS A 229 1.36 -16.36 -15.79
CA LYS A 229 1.20 -16.78 -17.21
C LYS A 229 -0.28 -16.85 -17.58
N THR A 230 -1.09 -17.51 -16.78
CA THR A 230 -2.54 -17.64 -16.99
C THR A 230 -3.23 -16.28 -17.04
N LEU A 231 -2.87 -15.36 -16.13
CA LEU A 231 -3.41 -13.99 -16.12
C LEU A 231 -3.04 -13.19 -17.36
N ILE A 232 -1.79 -13.26 -17.81
CA ILE A 232 -1.34 -12.57 -19.02
C ILE A 232 -2.09 -13.11 -20.25
N GLU A 233 -2.15 -14.43 -20.41
CA GLU A 233 -2.81 -15.09 -21.55
C GLU A 233 -4.32 -14.79 -21.61
N SER A 234 -4.96 -14.60 -20.46
CA SER A 234 -6.38 -14.26 -20.34
C SER A 234 -6.67 -12.75 -20.30
N ASN A 235 -5.64 -11.90 -20.46
CA ASN A 235 -5.76 -10.46 -20.29
C ASN A 235 -6.36 -10.07 -18.92
N PHE A 236 -5.88 -10.73 -17.86
CA PHE A 236 -6.29 -10.54 -16.46
C PHE A 236 -7.77 -10.75 -16.18
N THR A 237 -8.43 -11.65 -16.93
CA THR A 237 -9.77 -12.12 -16.58
C THR A 237 -9.69 -13.22 -15.51
N LEU A 238 -10.76 -13.36 -14.71
CA LEU A 238 -10.81 -14.33 -13.62
C LEU A 238 -11.28 -15.72 -14.06
N ALA A 239 -11.92 -15.85 -15.22
CA ALA A 239 -12.46 -17.12 -15.69
C ALA A 239 -11.43 -18.27 -15.76
N PRO A 240 -10.19 -18.07 -16.27
CA PRO A 240 -9.18 -19.12 -16.28
C PRO A 240 -8.65 -19.51 -14.91
N ILE A 241 -8.86 -18.68 -13.88
CA ILE A 241 -8.44 -18.99 -12.52
C ILE A 241 -9.52 -19.82 -11.83
N GLY A 242 -10.76 -19.37 -11.84
CA GLY A 242 -11.87 -19.95 -11.10
C GLY A 242 -12.79 -20.88 -11.88
N GLY A 243 -12.44 -21.24 -13.11
CA GLY A 243 -13.25 -22.14 -13.93
C GLY A 243 -14.65 -21.59 -14.19
N LEU A 244 -15.66 -22.33 -13.76
CA LEU A 244 -17.06 -21.98 -13.94
C LEU A 244 -17.60 -20.98 -12.90
N GLN A 245 -16.78 -20.53 -11.97
CA GLN A 245 -17.18 -19.55 -10.96
C GLN A 245 -17.70 -18.27 -11.60
N ALA A 246 -18.86 -17.82 -11.13
CA ALA A 246 -19.41 -16.53 -11.52
C ALA A 246 -18.81 -15.43 -10.64
N TRP A 247 -17.90 -14.66 -11.18
CA TRP A 247 -17.20 -13.56 -10.47
C TRP A 247 -17.96 -12.23 -10.43
N GLY A 248 -19.23 -12.22 -10.90
CA GLY A 248 -20.01 -10.98 -11.02
C GLY A 248 -20.15 -10.21 -9.71
N PRO A 249 -20.58 -10.83 -8.60
CA PRO A 249 -20.74 -10.14 -7.30
C PRO A 249 -19.44 -9.53 -6.79
N GLU A 250 -18.32 -10.25 -6.88
CA GLU A 250 -17.01 -9.81 -6.39
C GLU A 250 -16.44 -8.68 -7.26
N LEU A 251 -16.60 -8.75 -8.58
CA LEU A 251 -16.22 -7.69 -9.51
C LEU A 251 -17.07 -6.43 -9.29
N ASP A 252 -18.37 -6.57 -9.05
CA ASP A 252 -19.25 -5.45 -8.71
C ASP A 252 -18.82 -4.80 -7.38
N GLN A 253 -18.41 -5.59 -6.41
CA GLN A 253 -17.91 -5.09 -5.14
C GLN A 253 -16.59 -4.33 -5.32
N LEU A 254 -15.66 -4.84 -6.11
CA LEU A 254 -14.43 -4.14 -6.47
C LEU A 254 -14.73 -2.79 -7.13
N GLU A 255 -15.61 -2.77 -8.14
CA GLU A 255 -15.99 -1.52 -8.80
C GLU A 255 -16.66 -0.51 -7.86
N LYS A 256 -17.56 -0.97 -6.98
CA LYS A 256 -18.18 -0.12 -5.95
C LYS A 256 -17.13 0.46 -5.01
N SER A 257 -16.16 -0.34 -4.57
CA SER A 257 -15.06 0.10 -3.73
C SER A 257 -14.21 1.17 -4.43
N ILE A 258 -13.80 0.92 -5.69
CA ILE A 258 -13.03 1.89 -6.47
C ILE A 258 -13.81 3.22 -6.62
N LYS A 259 -15.09 3.16 -6.95
CA LYS A 259 -15.97 4.33 -7.08
C LYS A 259 -16.15 5.07 -5.74
N HIS A 260 -16.29 4.33 -4.63
CA HIS A 260 -16.40 4.88 -3.29
C HIS A 260 -15.16 5.73 -2.94
N TYR A 261 -13.97 5.18 -3.05
CA TYR A 261 -12.73 5.92 -2.76
C TYR A 261 -12.50 7.09 -3.72
N LYS A 262 -12.87 6.98 -4.99
CA LYS A 262 -12.83 8.12 -5.93
C LYS A 262 -13.73 9.28 -5.49
N ARG A 263 -14.83 9.03 -4.76
CA ARG A 263 -15.75 10.05 -4.26
C ARG A 263 -15.31 10.66 -2.94
N ILE A 264 -14.66 9.91 -2.05
CA ILE A 264 -14.23 10.39 -0.72
C ILE A 264 -13.40 11.68 -0.84
N GLY A 265 -12.44 11.74 -1.76
CA GLY A 265 -11.61 12.91 -1.97
C GLY A 265 -12.37 14.18 -2.38
N ALA A 266 -13.61 14.06 -2.87
CA ALA A 266 -14.42 15.21 -3.29
C ALA A 266 -15.07 15.99 -2.14
N GLY A 267 -15.23 15.38 -0.96
CA GLY A 267 -15.86 15.96 0.23
C GLY A 267 -14.91 16.47 1.31
N THR A 268 -13.61 16.42 1.09
CA THR A 268 -12.60 16.79 2.09
C THR A 268 -12.53 18.31 2.31
N ASN A 269 -11.99 18.72 3.46
CA ASN A 269 -11.73 20.13 3.79
C ASN A 269 -10.92 20.85 2.70
N MET A 270 -9.96 20.16 2.08
CA MET A 270 -9.18 20.68 0.95
C MET A 270 -10.06 21.10 -0.24
N SER A 271 -11.10 20.35 -0.56
CA SER A 271 -12.08 20.72 -1.60
C SER A 271 -12.89 21.96 -1.18
N ARG A 272 -13.19 22.11 0.12
CA ARG A 272 -13.88 23.30 0.68
C ARG A 272 -12.97 24.52 0.67
N GLU A 273 -11.69 24.38 1.04
CA GLU A 273 -10.70 25.47 0.98
C GLU A 273 -10.48 25.96 -0.45
N LEU A 274 -10.28 25.07 -1.42
CA LEU A 274 -10.14 25.40 -2.83
C LEU A 274 -11.39 26.11 -3.38
N THR A 275 -12.58 25.71 -2.93
CA THR A 275 -13.85 26.36 -3.28
C THR A 275 -13.93 27.75 -2.65
N GLY A 276 -13.50 27.89 -1.39
CA GLY A 276 -13.42 29.17 -0.68
C GLY A 276 -12.46 30.14 -1.34
N ILE A 277 -11.27 29.70 -1.73
CA ILE A 277 -10.27 30.51 -2.45
C ILE A 277 -10.83 31.02 -3.78
N LYS A 278 -11.49 30.14 -4.57
CA LYS A 278 -12.13 30.51 -5.83
C LYS A 278 -13.24 31.57 -5.63
N LEU A 279 -14.02 31.44 -4.54
CA LEU A 279 -15.05 32.39 -4.18
C LEU A 279 -14.46 33.76 -3.83
N ILE A 280 -13.38 33.79 -3.02
CA ILE A 280 -12.67 35.02 -2.65
C ILE A 280 -12.10 35.70 -3.89
N GLN A 281 -11.45 34.95 -4.78
CA GLN A 281 -10.92 35.49 -6.03
C GLN A 281 -12.02 36.09 -6.94
N LYS A 282 -13.20 35.45 -6.98
CA LYS A 282 -14.35 35.96 -7.72
C LYS A 282 -14.90 37.26 -7.14
N LEU A 283 -14.98 37.33 -5.80
CA LEU A 283 -15.41 38.54 -5.08
C LEU A 283 -14.42 39.71 -5.25
N GLN A 284 -13.11 39.42 -5.25
CA GLN A 284 -12.09 40.43 -5.49
C GLN A 284 -12.13 40.99 -6.92
N LYS A 285 -12.42 40.16 -7.92
CA LYS A 285 -12.61 40.58 -9.32
C LYS A 285 -13.87 41.39 -9.53
N SER A 286 -14.95 41.13 -8.79
CA SER A 286 -16.19 41.91 -8.89
C SER A 286 -16.12 43.29 -8.18
N ARG A 287 -15.18 43.47 -7.23
CA ARG A 287 -14.93 44.79 -6.58
C ARG A 287 -14.01 45.71 -7.37
N LYS A 288 -13.36 45.21 -8.42
CA LYS A 288 -12.46 45.97 -9.31
C LYS A 288 -13.15 46.38 -10.61
N LYS A 289 -14.41 46.04 -10.78
CA LYS A 289 -15.34 46.56 -11.81
C LYS A 289 -16.32 47.53 -11.16
#